data_3720eacf4acfce407846ddd5893aefb2
#
_entry.id   3720eacf4acfce407846ddd5893aefb2
#
_cell.length_a   1.000
_cell.length_b   1.000
_cell.length_c   1.000
_cell.angle_alpha   90.00
_cell.angle_beta   90.00
_cell.angle_gamma   90.00
#
_symmetry.space_group_name_H-M   'P 1'
#
loop_
_entity.id
_entity.type
_entity.pdbx_description
1 polymer ?
#
loop_
_entity_poly.entity_id
_entity_poly.type
_entity_poly.pdbx_seq_one_letter_code
_entity_poly.pdbx_strand_id
1 'polypeptide(L)'
;MDEIFPIAGLVPLAEEKATGMNEQEFRSLYDATARPIRAYLQGVTGRRDVADDLLQEMYCRFLVRQPPSMNVDETRRYLFRIATNLLRDRWRRGDDEGWQEIPEYGFSVDMDAQIDVRAALSALKPRERELLWLAYVEGMGHAEIAAATGLRAISVRMLLFRARRRAAGLLLAKRETV
;
A
#
# COMPACT_ATOMS: atom_id res chain seq x y z
N MET A 1 25.15 57.82 31.76
CA MET A 1 26.18 56.79 31.69
C MET A 1 25.43 55.50 31.46
N ASP A 2 25.04 55.26 30.22
CA ASP A 2 24.21 54.15 29.80
C ASP A 2 25.11 53.07 29.14
N GLU A 3 25.36 52.02 29.86
CA GLU A 3 26.05 50.86 29.31
C GLU A 3 25.06 50.01 28.53
N ILE A 4 25.13 50.13 27.20
CA ILE A 4 24.44 49.27 26.26
C ILE A 4 25.23 47.97 26.19
N PHE A 5 24.64 46.88 26.74
CA PHE A 5 25.15 45.52 26.54
C PHE A 5 24.91 45.10 25.09
N PRO A 6 25.94 44.68 24.35
CA PRO A 6 25.74 44.10 23.02
C PRO A 6 25.12 42.71 23.16
N ILE A 7 23.96 42.51 22.55
CA ILE A 7 23.39 41.17 22.31
C ILE A 7 24.28 40.50 21.28
N ALA A 8 25.35 39.87 21.76
CA ALA A 8 26.16 38.95 20.97
C ALA A 8 25.51 37.58 20.95
N GLY A 9 25.23 37.08 19.79
CA GLY A 9 24.95 35.68 19.60
C GLY A 9 23.68 35.32 18.87
N LEU A 10 23.33 36.03 17.78
CA LEU A 10 22.58 35.34 16.72
C LEU A 10 23.61 34.47 16.00
N VAL A 11 23.75 33.24 16.51
CA VAL A 11 24.37 32.17 15.71
C VAL A 11 23.47 32.00 14.49
N PRO A 12 23.98 32.19 13.26
CA PRO A 12 23.18 31.83 12.09
C PRO A 12 22.85 30.34 12.27
N LEU A 13 21.54 30.04 12.30
CA LEU A 13 21.08 28.68 12.13
C LEU A 13 21.79 28.17 10.87
N ALA A 14 22.80 27.34 11.07
CA ALA A 14 23.46 26.64 10.00
C ALA A 14 22.34 26.09 9.14
N GLU A 15 22.37 26.37 7.84
CA GLU A 15 21.56 25.74 6.84
C GLU A 15 21.73 24.24 7.07
N GLU A 16 20.82 23.65 7.85
CA GLU A 16 20.64 22.21 7.88
C GLU A 16 20.48 21.84 6.43
N LYS A 17 21.48 21.16 5.88
CA LYS A 17 21.38 20.52 4.58
C LYS A 17 20.07 19.76 4.61
N ALA A 18 19.04 20.31 3.98
CA ALA A 18 17.77 19.67 3.75
C ALA A 18 18.05 18.49 2.82
N THR A 19 18.49 17.36 3.41
CA THR A 19 18.66 16.06 2.76
C THR A 19 17.30 15.39 2.57
N GLY A 20 16.21 16.11 2.83
CA GLY A 20 14.85 15.66 2.69
C GLY A 20 14.26 16.03 1.34
N MET A 21 13.34 15.21 0.86
CA MET A 21 12.50 15.48 -0.30
C MET A 21 11.81 16.84 -0.14
N ASN A 22 11.90 17.72 -1.15
CA ASN A 22 11.22 19.01 -1.12
C ASN A 22 9.71 18.82 -1.41
N GLU A 23 8.91 19.88 -1.20
CA GLU A 23 7.46 19.84 -1.37
C GLU A 23 7.05 19.46 -2.80
N GLN A 24 7.73 19.97 -3.79
CA GLN A 24 7.43 19.70 -5.20
C GLN A 24 7.74 18.24 -5.58
N GLU A 25 8.86 17.71 -5.10
CA GLU A 25 9.24 16.31 -5.28
C GLU A 25 8.22 15.39 -4.59
N PHE A 26 7.80 15.74 -3.37
CA PHE A 26 6.77 14.98 -2.66
C PHE A 26 5.44 15.01 -3.38
N ARG A 27 5.01 16.18 -3.88
CA ARG A 27 3.77 16.31 -4.65
C ARG A 27 3.79 15.42 -5.89
N SER A 28 4.89 15.44 -6.65
CA SER A 28 5.06 14.60 -7.84
C SER A 28 5.02 13.11 -7.50
N LEU A 29 5.67 12.70 -6.42
CA LEU A 29 5.63 11.33 -5.91
C LEU A 29 4.21 10.93 -5.49
N TYR A 30 3.53 11.79 -4.74
CA TYR A 30 2.17 11.56 -4.28
C TYR A 30 1.20 11.37 -5.45
N ASP A 31 1.24 12.26 -6.44
CA ASP A 31 0.38 12.19 -7.62
C ASP A 31 0.60 10.89 -8.43
N ALA A 32 1.83 10.43 -8.50
CA ALA A 32 2.18 9.20 -9.20
C ALA A 32 1.80 7.92 -8.44
N THR A 33 1.79 7.94 -7.11
CA THR A 33 1.71 6.71 -6.29
C THR A 33 0.49 6.59 -5.40
N ALA A 34 -0.18 7.69 -5.04
CA ALA A 34 -1.28 7.66 -4.07
C ALA A 34 -2.48 6.86 -4.57
N ARG A 35 -2.88 7.06 -5.82
CA ARG A 35 -4.05 6.37 -6.39
C ARG A 35 -3.87 4.84 -6.43
N PRO A 36 -2.80 4.27 -7.00
CA PRO A 36 -2.60 2.82 -7.01
C PRO A 36 -2.44 2.23 -5.61
N ILE A 37 -1.73 2.90 -4.69
CA ILE A 37 -1.53 2.38 -3.33
C ILE A 37 -2.83 2.45 -2.52
N ARG A 38 -3.59 3.55 -2.61
CA ARG A 38 -4.93 3.63 -1.99
C ARG A 38 -5.81 2.47 -2.42
N ALA A 39 -5.78 2.18 -3.66
CA ALA A 39 -6.52 1.11 -4.26
C ALA A 39 -6.14 -0.27 -3.76
N TYR A 40 -4.87 -0.51 -3.71
CA TYR A 40 -4.33 -1.71 -3.09
C TYR A 40 -4.83 -1.86 -1.64
N LEU A 41 -4.68 -0.82 -0.84
CA LEU A 41 -5.10 -0.81 0.56
C LEU A 41 -6.60 -1.06 0.70
N GLN A 42 -7.42 -0.38 -0.10
CA GLN A 42 -8.87 -0.56 -0.11
C GLN A 42 -9.27 -1.95 -0.63
N GLY A 43 -8.62 -2.46 -1.69
CA GLY A 43 -8.86 -3.79 -2.23
C GLY A 43 -8.52 -4.90 -1.23
N VAL A 44 -7.53 -4.70 -0.38
CA VAL A 44 -7.13 -5.68 0.64
C VAL A 44 -7.96 -5.57 1.90
N THR A 45 -8.24 -4.37 2.39
CA THR A 45 -9.02 -4.15 3.63
C THR A 45 -10.52 -4.20 3.41
N GLY A 46 -11.00 -3.88 2.21
CA GLY A 46 -12.42 -3.71 1.91
C GLY A 46 -13.05 -2.50 2.60
N ARG A 47 -12.23 -1.56 3.10
CA ARG A 47 -12.66 -0.38 3.84
C ARG A 47 -11.92 0.85 3.37
N ARG A 48 -12.67 1.87 2.94
CA ARG A 48 -12.09 3.11 2.43
C ARG A 48 -11.43 3.95 3.52
N ASP A 49 -12.11 4.10 4.66
CA ASP A 49 -11.61 4.81 5.83
C ASP A 49 -10.25 4.26 6.29
N VAL A 50 -10.18 2.93 6.43
CA VAL A 50 -8.93 2.24 6.80
C VAL A 50 -7.84 2.42 5.73
N ALA A 51 -8.21 2.37 4.46
CA ALA A 51 -7.25 2.55 3.38
C ALA A 51 -6.67 3.97 3.37
N ASP A 52 -7.49 4.98 3.63
CA ASP A 52 -7.07 6.38 3.70
C ASP A 52 -6.13 6.62 4.91
N ASP A 53 -6.45 6.06 6.07
CA ASP A 53 -5.59 6.12 7.27
C ASP A 53 -4.24 5.44 7.03
N LEU A 54 -4.24 4.25 6.46
CA LEU A 54 -3.02 3.50 6.15
C LEU A 54 -2.17 4.20 5.08
N LEU A 55 -2.81 4.83 4.10
CA LEU A 55 -2.12 5.62 3.08
C LEU A 55 -1.39 6.82 3.71
N GLN A 56 -2.08 7.55 4.58
CA GLN A 56 -1.50 8.68 5.30
C GLN A 56 -0.32 8.23 6.18
N GLU A 57 -0.52 7.19 6.99
CA GLU A 57 0.53 6.63 7.85
C GLU A 57 1.74 6.15 7.05
N MET A 58 1.51 5.55 5.88
CA MET A 58 2.57 5.11 4.97
C MET A 58 3.45 6.29 4.53
N TYR A 59 2.84 7.40 4.08
CA TYR A 59 3.61 8.58 3.67
C TYR A 59 4.30 9.26 4.84
N CYS A 60 3.67 9.32 6.01
CA CYS A 60 4.32 9.82 7.23
C CYS A 60 5.59 9.00 7.54
N ARG A 61 5.51 7.67 7.52
CA ARG A 61 6.68 6.81 7.75
C ARG A 61 7.74 6.94 6.66
N PHE A 62 7.33 7.13 5.41
CA PHE A 62 8.25 7.35 4.31
C PHE A 62 9.05 8.65 4.52
N LEU A 63 8.38 9.75 4.83
CA LEU A 63 9.00 11.06 5.05
C LEU A 63 9.91 11.08 6.29
N VAL A 64 9.49 10.45 7.39
CA VAL A 64 10.31 10.36 8.61
C VAL A 64 11.58 9.55 8.39
N ARG A 65 11.52 8.47 7.62
CA ARG A 65 12.69 7.60 7.37
C ARG A 65 13.69 8.20 6.40
N GLN A 66 13.30 9.15 5.57
CA GLN A 66 14.12 9.80 4.56
C GLN A 66 15.03 8.78 3.84
N PRO A 67 14.46 7.84 3.07
CA PRO A 67 15.28 6.83 2.42
C PRO A 67 16.28 7.49 1.47
N PRO A 68 17.42 6.85 1.19
CA PRO A 68 18.39 7.37 0.25
C PRO A 68 17.74 7.59 -1.11
N SER A 69 18.35 8.43 -1.95
CA SER A 69 17.86 8.71 -3.31
C SER A 69 17.56 7.40 -4.04
N MET A 70 16.29 7.22 -4.41
CA MET A 70 15.77 6.07 -5.14
C MET A 70 15.15 6.56 -6.46
N ASN A 71 15.20 5.73 -7.49
CA ASN A 71 14.40 6.00 -8.68
C ASN A 71 12.91 5.76 -8.40
N VAL A 72 12.05 6.15 -9.34
CA VAL A 72 10.57 6.11 -9.18
C VAL A 72 10.08 4.69 -8.87
N ASP A 73 10.62 3.68 -9.56
CA ASP A 73 10.21 2.28 -9.37
C ASP A 73 10.66 1.73 -8.02
N GLU A 74 11.88 2.07 -7.60
CA GLU A 74 12.39 1.71 -6.26
C GLU A 74 11.57 2.35 -5.17
N THR A 75 11.25 3.65 -5.32
CA THR A 75 10.40 4.37 -4.37
C THR A 75 9.01 3.74 -4.30
N ARG A 76 8.40 3.40 -5.44
CA ARG A 76 7.11 2.71 -5.48
C ARG A 76 7.15 1.37 -4.74
N ARG A 77 8.15 0.52 -5.01
CA ARG A 77 8.32 -0.76 -4.31
C ARG A 77 8.52 -0.58 -2.80
N TYR A 78 9.25 0.45 -2.41
CA TYR A 78 9.48 0.78 -1.01
C TYR A 78 8.18 1.22 -0.32
N LEU A 79 7.35 2.05 -0.97
CA LEU A 79 6.03 2.44 -0.46
C LEU A 79 5.12 1.22 -0.30
N PHE A 80 5.07 0.30 -1.28
CA PHE A 80 4.31 -0.95 -1.13
C PHE A 80 4.83 -1.79 0.04
N ARG A 81 6.12 -1.84 0.29
CA ARG A 81 6.69 -2.53 1.45
C ARG A 81 6.25 -1.90 2.78
N ILE A 82 6.17 -0.58 2.86
CA ILE A 82 5.62 0.10 4.04
C ILE A 82 4.13 -0.25 4.20
N ALA A 83 3.35 -0.14 3.13
CA ALA A 83 1.92 -0.45 3.13
C ALA A 83 1.62 -1.89 3.56
N THR A 84 2.35 -2.88 3.03
CA THR A 84 2.20 -4.29 3.43
C THR A 84 2.59 -4.54 4.89
N ASN A 85 3.59 -3.83 5.41
CA ASN A 85 3.95 -3.91 6.82
C ASN A 85 2.85 -3.34 7.71
N LEU A 86 2.25 -2.20 7.33
CA LEU A 86 1.12 -1.61 8.05
C LEU A 86 -0.09 -2.56 8.09
N LEU A 87 -0.45 -3.16 6.96
CA LEU A 87 -1.51 -4.17 6.90
C LEU A 87 -1.23 -5.36 7.83
N ARG A 88 0.00 -5.89 7.81
CA ARG A 88 0.40 -7.00 8.67
C ARG A 88 0.33 -6.65 10.15
N ASP A 89 0.78 -5.43 10.50
CA ASP A 89 0.72 -4.95 11.88
C ASP A 89 -0.74 -4.80 12.35
N ARG A 90 -1.64 -4.35 11.47
CA ARG A 90 -3.07 -4.27 11.72
C ARG A 90 -3.68 -5.67 11.98
N TRP A 91 -3.43 -6.63 11.09
CA TRP A 91 -3.93 -8.00 11.27
C TRP A 91 -3.42 -8.65 12.55
N ARG A 92 -2.16 -8.40 12.91
CA ARG A 92 -1.59 -8.93 14.16
C ARG A 92 -2.27 -8.36 15.41
N ARG A 93 -2.77 -7.13 15.35
CA ARG A 93 -3.55 -6.50 16.43
C ARG A 93 -4.99 -7.00 16.51
N GLY A 94 -5.46 -7.68 15.50
CA GLY A 94 -6.86 -8.14 15.44
C GLY A 94 -7.86 -7.05 15.00
N ASP A 95 -7.38 -5.94 14.47
CA ASP A 95 -8.19 -4.81 13.99
C ASP A 95 -8.90 -5.10 12.66
N ASP A 96 -9.12 -6.36 12.33
CA ASP A 96 -9.75 -6.79 11.05
C ASP A 96 -11.27 -6.85 11.23
N GLU A 97 -11.89 -5.69 11.30
CA GLU A 97 -13.35 -5.56 11.21
C GLU A 97 -13.77 -5.78 9.76
N GLY A 98 -14.49 -6.85 9.50
CA GLY A 98 -14.93 -7.38 8.21
C GLY A 98 -15.03 -6.42 7.01
N TRP A 99 -14.99 -6.99 5.84
CA TRP A 99 -15.02 -6.31 4.55
C TRP A 99 -16.34 -5.56 4.34
N GLN A 100 -16.30 -4.25 4.13
CA GLN A 100 -17.49 -3.41 3.95
C GLN A 100 -17.69 -2.92 2.52
N GLU A 101 -16.60 -2.63 1.79
CA GLU A 101 -16.69 -2.07 0.42
C GLU A 101 -15.55 -2.55 -0.47
N ILE A 102 -15.87 -2.80 -1.74
CA ILE A 102 -14.88 -3.01 -2.79
C ILE A 102 -14.72 -1.71 -3.56
N PRO A 103 -13.46 -1.26 -3.80
CA PRO A 103 -13.23 -0.08 -4.64
C PRO A 103 -13.84 -0.27 -6.02
N GLU A 104 -14.51 0.77 -6.49
CA GLU A 104 -14.81 0.89 -7.91
C GLU A 104 -13.50 1.08 -8.68
N TYR A 105 -12.91 -0.03 -9.11
CA TYR A 105 -11.80 0.01 -10.05
C TYR A 105 -12.36 -0.08 -11.46
N GLY A 106 -11.92 0.87 -12.28
CA GLY A 106 -12.17 0.88 -13.71
C GLY A 106 -11.42 -0.26 -14.43
N PHE A 107 -11.75 -1.50 -14.10
CA PHE A 107 -11.51 -2.57 -15.04
C PHE A 107 -12.55 -2.40 -16.14
N SER A 108 -12.13 -2.32 -17.39
CA SER A 108 -12.98 -2.36 -18.58
C SER A 108 -13.54 -3.78 -18.79
N VAL A 109 -14.23 -4.30 -17.78
CA VAL A 109 -14.87 -5.62 -17.81
C VAL A 109 -16.37 -5.39 -17.66
N ASP A 110 -17.15 -6.24 -18.27
CA ASP A 110 -18.62 -6.27 -18.18
C ASP A 110 -19.07 -6.13 -16.71
N MET A 111 -20.13 -5.36 -16.47
CA MET A 111 -20.59 -4.99 -15.11
C MET A 111 -20.93 -6.22 -14.29
N ASP A 112 -21.51 -7.27 -14.90
CA ASP A 112 -21.83 -8.53 -14.24
C ASP A 112 -20.55 -9.27 -13.83
N ALA A 113 -19.55 -9.30 -14.70
CA ALA A 113 -18.25 -9.90 -14.37
C ALA A 113 -17.52 -9.15 -13.24
N GLN A 114 -17.70 -7.83 -13.14
CA GLN A 114 -17.14 -7.03 -12.03
C GLN A 114 -17.80 -7.43 -10.69
N ILE A 115 -19.11 -7.59 -10.66
CA ILE A 115 -19.85 -8.00 -9.46
C ILE A 115 -19.36 -9.37 -8.99
N ASP A 116 -19.13 -10.31 -9.91
CA ASP A 116 -18.67 -11.65 -9.60
C ASP A 116 -17.24 -11.67 -9.05
N VAL A 117 -16.34 -10.91 -9.66
CA VAL A 117 -14.97 -10.76 -9.17
C VAL A 117 -14.94 -10.11 -7.78
N ARG A 118 -15.77 -9.09 -7.57
CA ARG A 118 -15.91 -8.43 -6.26
C ARG A 118 -16.35 -9.40 -5.18
N ALA A 119 -17.42 -10.16 -5.43
CA ALA A 119 -17.93 -11.14 -4.49
C ALA A 119 -16.89 -12.25 -4.21
N ALA A 120 -16.18 -12.73 -5.22
CA ALA A 120 -15.10 -13.69 -5.02
C ALA A 120 -13.96 -13.13 -4.18
N LEU A 121 -13.54 -11.88 -4.44
CA LEU A 121 -12.51 -11.22 -3.65
C LEU A 121 -12.94 -11.01 -2.20
N SER A 122 -14.21 -10.65 -1.93
CA SER A 122 -14.71 -10.47 -0.57
C SER A 122 -14.67 -11.75 0.27
N ALA A 123 -14.87 -12.90 -0.37
CA ALA A 123 -14.84 -14.21 0.28
C ALA A 123 -13.42 -14.77 0.51
N LEU A 124 -12.39 -14.13 -0.04
CA LEU A 124 -11.00 -14.49 0.20
C LEU A 124 -10.52 -13.95 1.55
N LYS A 125 -9.55 -14.62 2.14
CA LYS A 125 -8.85 -14.09 3.31
C LYS A 125 -8.04 -12.83 2.91
N PRO A 126 -7.86 -11.86 3.82
CA PRO A 126 -7.09 -10.63 3.53
C PRO A 126 -5.72 -10.91 2.90
N ARG A 127 -5.01 -11.91 3.40
CA ARG A 127 -3.70 -12.31 2.87
C ARG A 127 -3.76 -12.88 1.45
N GLU A 128 -4.83 -13.59 1.10
CA GLU A 128 -5.03 -14.12 -0.25
C GLU A 128 -5.31 -12.98 -1.23
N ARG A 129 -6.14 -12.00 -0.83
CA ARG A 129 -6.40 -10.78 -1.61
C ARG A 129 -5.13 -9.98 -1.85
N GLU A 130 -4.35 -9.75 -0.80
CA GLU A 130 -3.07 -9.04 -0.87
C GLU A 130 -2.15 -9.65 -1.92
N LEU A 131 -1.92 -10.95 -1.84
CA LEU A 131 -1.02 -11.65 -2.76
C LEU A 131 -1.52 -11.62 -4.22
N LEU A 132 -2.82 -11.81 -4.42
CA LEU A 132 -3.41 -11.73 -5.76
C LEU A 132 -3.32 -10.30 -6.31
N TRP A 133 -3.55 -9.29 -5.49
CA TRP A 133 -3.43 -7.90 -5.92
C TRP A 133 -2.01 -7.56 -6.36
N LEU A 134 -1.02 -7.85 -5.52
CA LEU A 134 0.38 -7.59 -5.84
C LEU A 134 0.84 -8.31 -7.11
N ALA A 135 0.38 -9.55 -7.33
CA ALA A 135 0.76 -10.33 -8.50
C ALA A 135 0.07 -9.88 -9.79
N TYR A 136 -1.23 -9.56 -9.74
CA TYR A 136 -2.03 -9.39 -10.96
C TYR A 136 -2.42 -7.95 -11.27
N VAL A 137 -2.52 -7.10 -10.26
CA VAL A 137 -2.81 -5.68 -10.46
C VAL A 137 -1.51 -4.87 -10.52
N GLU A 138 -0.59 -5.15 -9.60
CA GLU A 138 0.70 -4.45 -9.55
C GLU A 138 1.78 -5.11 -10.44
N GLY A 139 1.51 -6.32 -10.96
CA GLY A 139 2.43 -7.04 -11.84
C GLY A 139 3.73 -7.50 -11.18
N MET A 140 3.75 -7.60 -9.84
CA MET A 140 4.96 -7.96 -9.10
C MET A 140 5.30 -9.44 -9.27
N GLY A 141 6.60 -9.72 -9.50
CA GLY A 141 7.14 -11.07 -9.49
C GLY A 141 7.21 -11.67 -8.08
N HIS A 142 7.37 -12.99 -7.98
CA HIS A 142 7.40 -13.69 -6.68
C HIS A 142 8.48 -13.15 -5.73
N ALA A 143 9.65 -12.77 -6.26
CA ALA A 143 10.74 -12.20 -5.47
C ALA A 143 10.38 -10.80 -4.92
N GLU A 144 9.72 -9.97 -5.73
CA GLU A 144 9.28 -8.63 -5.33
C GLU A 144 8.17 -8.72 -4.27
N ILE A 145 7.19 -9.62 -4.46
CA ILE A 145 6.15 -9.89 -3.46
C ILE A 145 6.79 -10.40 -2.16
N ALA A 146 7.77 -11.29 -2.25
CA ALA A 146 8.49 -11.79 -1.08
C ALA A 146 9.19 -10.65 -0.32
N ALA A 147 9.88 -9.77 -1.03
CA ALA A 147 10.54 -8.59 -0.46
C ALA A 147 9.54 -7.60 0.17
N ALA A 148 8.39 -7.36 -0.49
CA ALA A 148 7.36 -6.48 0.00
C ALA A 148 6.66 -7.04 1.25
N THR A 149 6.30 -8.33 1.24
CA THR A 149 5.48 -8.97 2.28
C THR A 149 6.29 -9.63 3.41
N GLY A 150 7.62 -9.70 3.30
CA GLY A 150 8.48 -10.40 4.24
C GLY A 150 8.32 -11.93 4.24
N LEU A 151 7.72 -12.49 3.20
CA LEU A 151 7.61 -13.93 2.98
C LEU A 151 8.84 -14.46 2.24
N ARG A 152 9.02 -15.78 2.28
CA ARG A 152 9.99 -16.46 1.41
C ARG A 152 9.38 -16.64 0.01
N ALA A 153 10.17 -16.46 -1.05
CA ALA A 153 9.68 -16.57 -2.44
C ALA A 153 8.97 -17.90 -2.75
N ILE A 154 9.47 -19.00 -2.19
CA ILE A 154 8.83 -20.31 -2.31
C ILE A 154 7.44 -20.34 -1.66
N SER A 155 7.28 -19.65 -0.52
CA SER A 155 5.99 -19.53 0.16
C SER A 155 5.01 -18.68 -0.65
N VAL A 156 5.47 -17.58 -1.26
CA VAL A 156 4.66 -16.73 -2.14
C VAL A 156 4.08 -17.55 -3.29
N ARG A 157 4.90 -18.35 -3.97
CA ARG A 157 4.45 -19.24 -5.07
C ARG A 157 3.32 -20.18 -4.62
N MET A 158 3.51 -20.81 -3.47
CA MET A 158 2.55 -21.78 -2.93
C MET A 158 1.24 -21.10 -2.49
N LEU A 159 1.35 -19.95 -1.82
CA LEU A 159 0.19 -19.20 -1.35
C LEU A 159 -0.60 -18.61 -2.52
N LEU A 160 0.06 -18.06 -3.54
CA LEU A 160 -0.58 -17.60 -4.77
C LEU A 160 -1.30 -18.73 -5.50
N PHE A 161 -0.72 -19.93 -5.57
CA PHE A 161 -1.39 -21.07 -6.16
C PHE A 161 -2.69 -21.41 -5.42
N ARG A 162 -2.65 -21.43 -4.08
CA ARG A 162 -3.85 -21.70 -3.25
C ARG A 162 -4.89 -20.59 -3.39
N ALA A 163 -4.47 -19.33 -3.37
CA ALA A 163 -5.35 -18.18 -3.51
C ALA A 163 -6.07 -18.19 -4.88
N ARG A 164 -5.34 -18.49 -5.97
CA ARG A 164 -5.94 -18.66 -7.31
C ARG A 164 -6.98 -19.76 -7.37
N ARG A 165 -6.65 -20.93 -6.83
CA ARG A 165 -7.60 -22.05 -6.81
C ARG A 165 -8.87 -21.71 -6.04
N ARG A 166 -8.72 -21.02 -4.90
CA ARG A 166 -9.86 -20.59 -4.10
C ARG A 166 -10.71 -19.55 -4.83
N ALA A 167 -10.09 -18.54 -5.43
CA ALA A 167 -10.77 -17.52 -6.23
C ALA A 167 -11.54 -18.15 -7.41
N ALA A 168 -10.90 -19.07 -8.15
CA ALA A 168 -11.53 -19.78 -9.25
C ALA A 168 -12.74 -20.59 -8.78
N GLY A 169 -12.64 -21.31 -7.66
CA GLY A 169 -13.76 -22.06 -7.09
C GLY A 169 -14.94 -21.18 -6.69
N LEU A 170 -14.68 -19.99 -6.11
CA LEU A 170 -15.71 -19.03 -5.76
C LEU A 170 -16.43 -18.45 -6.98
N LEU A 171 -15.69 -18.18 -8.06
CA LEU A 171 -16.26 -17.70 -9.33
C LEU A 171 -17.11 -18.76 -10.04
N LEU A 172 -16.68 -20.03 -10.01
CA LEU A 172 -17.44 -21.14 -10.61
C LEU A 172 -18.73 -21.43 -9.84
N ALA A 173 -18.67 -21.52 -8.52
CA ALA A 173 -19.82 -21.78 -7.67
C ALA A 173 -20.93 -20.73 -7.86
N LYS A 174 -20.56 -19.47 -8.12
CA LYS A 174 -21.53 -18.40 -8.36
C LYS A 174 -22.21 -18.52 -9.73
N ARG A 175 -21.49 -18.99 -10.76
CA ARG A 175 -22.05 -19.21 -12.10
C ARG A 175 -23.07 -20.35 -12.16
N GLU A 176 -22.96 -21.31 -11.25
CA GLU A 176 -23.92 -22.43 -11.15
C GLU A 176 -25.20 -22.05 -10.39
N THR A 177 -25.24 -20.88 -9.74
CA THR A 177 -26.37 -20.42 -8.90
C THR A 177 -27.25 -19.38 -9.61
N VAL A 178 -26.89 -18.95 -10.82
CA VAL A 178 -27.62 -18.04 -11.70
C VAL A 178 -28.25 -18.82 -12.85
#